data_ec3a4cc62bea49d9ee4e2d2c43cc4725
#
_entry.id   ec3a4cc62bea49d9ee4e2d2c43cc4725
#
_cell.length_a   1.000
_cell.length_b   1.000
_cell.length_c   1.000
_cell.angle_alpha   90.00
_cell.angle_beta   90.00
_cell.angle_gamma   90.00
#
_symmetry.space_group_name_H-M   'P 1'
#
loop_
_entity.id
_entity.type
_entity.pdbx_description
1 polymer ?
#
loop_
_entity_poly.entity_id
_entity_poly.type
_entity_poly.pdbx_seq_one_letter_code
_entity_poly.pdbx_strand_id
1 'polypeptide(L)'
;DYAGIEAVIAHEYFHNWTGNRITCRDWFQLCLKEGLTVYRDHEFSADERSRPVKRIAEVKILKAQQFPEDAGPLAHPVRPREYREINNFYTATVYEKGSEVVRMIRTIIGPELFRKGMDLYFERHDGEAATIEDFIKVFADVSGQDFSQFALWYDQAGTPKVEAAFSYDAAKETFSIELAQSLGATPGQSVKKPMHIPITYGLIGSDGEDMVPTSVEGGDVRGDVIHLHRPSETIVFHGIKAVSYTHL
;
A
#
# COMPACT_ATOMS: atom_id res chain seq x y z
N ASP A 1 -26.64 12.22 -0.77
CA ASP A 1 -25.27 11.80 -0.45
C ASP A 1 -24.23 12.78 -1.01
N TYR A 2 -24.08 13.96 -0.36
CA TYR A 2 -23.19 15.01 -0.83
C TYR A 2 -21.70 14.60 -0.80
N ALA A 3 -21.29 13.82 0.18
CA ALA A 3 -19.89 13.37 0.29
C ALA A 3 -19.50 12.43 -0.87
N GLY A 4 -20.40 11.56 -1.30
CA GLY A 4 -20.16 10.70 -2.46
C GLY A 4 -20.11 11.50 -3.77
N ILE A 5 -20.97 12.48 -3.93
CA ILE A 5 -20.94 13.38 -5.11
C ILE A 5 -19.63 14.16 -5.15
N GLU A 6 -19.19 14.72 -4.03
CA GLU A 6 -17.94 15.45 -3.91
C GLU A 6 -16.72 14.57 -4.27
N ALA A 7 -16.70 13.32 -3.77
CA ALA A 7 -15.63 12.37 -4.07
C ALA A 7 -15.55 12.03 -5.56
N VAL A 8 -16.72 11.80 -6.23
CA VAL A 8 -16.76 11.52 -7.67
C VAL A 8 -16.31 12.74 -8.48
N ILE A 9 -16.75 13.94 -8.11
CA ILE A 9 -16.31 15.17 -8.79
C ILE A 9 -14.79 15.34 -8.66
N ALA A 10 -14.22 15.09 -7.48
CA ALA A 10 -12.79 15.14 -7.26
C ALA A 10 -12.06 14.09 -8.10
N HIS A 11 -12.58 12.85 -8.15
CA HIS A 11 -12.03 11.78 -8.98
C HIS A 11 -11.95 12.19 -10.45
N GLU A 12 -13.05 12.63 -11.05
CA GLU A 12 -13.10 13.04 -12.45
C GLU A 12 -12.22 14.28 -12.72
N TYR A 13 -12.16 15.22 -11.79
CA TYR A 13 -11.26 16.36 -11.90
C TYR A 13 -9.78 15.95 -11.89
N PHE A 14 -9.40 15.01 -11.02
CA PHE A 14 -8.02 14.52 -10.95
C PHE A 14 -7.58 13.75 -12.19
N HIS A 15 -8.50 13.13 -12.92
CA HIS A 15 -8.19 12.52 -14.22
C HIS A 15 -7.64 13.48 -15.24
N ASN A 16 -7.85 14.80 -15.08
CA ASN A 16 -7.26 15.79 -15.97
C ASN A 16 -5.72 15.65 -16.05
N TRP A 17 -5.05 15.35 -14.93
CA TRP A 17 -3.63 15.05 -14.90
C TRP A 17 -3.34 13.56 -15.09
N THR A 18 -3.92 12.72 -14.24
CA THR A 18 -3.66 11.27 -14.20
C THR A 18 -4.72 10.51 -15.00
N GLY A 19 -4.53 10.44 -16.28
CA GLY A 19 -5.43 9.84 -17.26
C GLY A 19 -5.47 10.65 -18.57
N ASN A 20 -5.57 11.97 -18.50
CA ASN A 20 -5.66 12.83 -19.68
C ASN A 20 -4.28 13.38 -20.11
N ARG A 21 -3.61 14.15 -19.26
CA ARG A 21 -2.28 14.71 -19.59
C ARG A 21 -1.19 13.64 -19.55
N ILE A 22 -1.21 12.76 -18.56
CA ILE A 22 -0.40 11.55 -18.54
C ILE A 22 -1.37 10.41 -18.77
N THR A 23 -1.37 9.85 -19.98
CA THR A 23 -2.27 8.75 -20.32
C THR A 23 -1.63 7.37 -20.06
N CYS A 24 -2.42 6.32 -20.05
CA CYS A 24 -1.90 4.95 -19.99
C CYS A 24 -1.41 4.51 -21.37
N ARG A 25 -0.21 3.90 -21.45
CA ARG A 25 0.33 3.40 -22.71
C ARG A 25 -0.57 2.34 -23.35
N ASP A 26 -1.20 1.53 -22.52
CA ASP A 26 -2.13 0.46 -22.94
C ASP A 26 -3.11 0.15 -21.80
N TRP A 27 -4.11 -0.68 -22.07
CA TRP A 27 -5.14 -1.05 -21.11
C TRP A 27 -4.62 -1.78 -19.87
N PHE A 28 -3.48 -2.48 -19.95
CA PHE A 28 -2.88 -3.17 -18.80
C PHE A 28 -2.31 -2.20 -17.76
N GLN A 29 -2.10 -0.93 -18.13
CA GLN A 29 -1.65 0.13 -17.22
C GLN A 29 -2.81 0.88 -16.53
N LEU A 30 -4.05 0.42 -16.67
CA LEU A 30 -5.24 1.18 -16.24
C LEU A 30 -5.19 1.63 -14.78
N CYS A 31 -4.56 0.89 -13.88
CA CYS A 31 -4.39 1.26 -12.47
C CYS A 31 -3.59 2.57 -12.29
N LEU A 32 -2.77 2.99 -13.28
CA LEU A 32 -2.07 4.29 -13.24
C LEU A 32 -3.03 5.47 -13.31
N LYS A 33 -4.17 5.32 -13.96
CA LYS A 33 -5.17 6.37 -13.92
C LYS A 33 -6.22 6.08 -12.85
N GLU A 34 -6.77 4.88 -12.75
CA GLU A 34 -7.87 4.60 -11.82
C GLU A 34 -7.38 4.45 -10.37
N GLY A 35 -6.44 3.56 -10.10
CA GLY A 35 -5.92 3.36 -8.73
C GLY A 35 -5.25 4.61 -8.16
N LEU A 36 -4.46 5.34 -8.96
CA LEU A 36 -3.85 6.60 -8.54
C LEU A 36 -4.90 7.68 -8.29
N THR A 37 -5.93 7.77 -9.13
CA THR A 37 -6.98 8.78 -8.98
C THR A 37 -7.90 8.48 -7.80
N VAL A 38 -8.23 7.20 -7.54
CA VAL A 38 -8.92 6.78 -6.31
C VAL A 38 -8.10 7.16 -5.07
N TYR A 39 -6.79 6.91 -5.07
CA TYR A 39 -5.94 7.36 -3.96
C TYR A 39 -6.03 8.87 -3.74
N ARG A 40 -6.02 9.67 -4.81
CA ARG A 40 -6.08 11.14 -4.73
C ARG A 40 -7.44 11.65 -4.26
N ASP A 41 -8.56 11.07 -4.72
CA ASP A 41 -9.89 11.44 -4.25
C ASP A 41 -10.13 11.05 -2.80
N HIS A 42 -9.55 9.93 -2.36
CA HIS A 42 -9.54 9.51 -0.95
C HIS A 42 -8.82 10.52 -0.06
N GLU A 43 -7.61 10.95 -0.45
CA GLU A 43 -6.86 11.95 0.30
C GLU A 43 -7.56 13.31 0.31
N PHE A 44 -8.13 13.74 -0.82
CA PHE A 44 -8.95 14.95 -0.90
C PHE A 44 -10.15 14.90 0.04
N SER A 45 -10.94 13.83 -0.01
CA SER A 45 -12.10 13.66 0.88
C SER A 45 -11.69 13.60 2.36
N ALA A 46 -10.52 13.03 2.66
CA ALA A 46 -9.97 12.98 4.02
C ALA A 46 -9.57 14.38 4.53
N ASP A 47 -9.01 15.22 3.67
CA ASP A 47 -8.60 16.59 4.00
C ASP A 47 -9.81 17.51 4.16
N GLU A 48 -10.84 17.39 3.31
CA GLU A 48 -12.04 18.21 3.37
C GLU A 48 -12.98 17.84 4.53
N ARG A 49 -12.88 16.61 5.07
CA ARG A 49 -13.83 16.10 6.07
C ARG A 49 -13.11 15.53 7.30
N SER A 50 -13.05 14.21 7.40
CA SER A 50 -12.44 13.51 8.55
C SER A 50 -11.63 12.33 8.05
N ARG A 51 -10.32 12.42 8.17
CA ARG A 51 -9.38 11.38 7.75
C ARG A 51 -9.67 10.01 8.38
N PRO A 52 -9.88 9.86 9.70
CA PRO A 52 -10.19 8.56 10.29
C PRO A 52 -11.51 7.97 9.79
N VAL A 53 -12.55 8.80 9.67
CA VAL A 53 -13.87 8.34 9.21
C VAL A 53 -13.82 7.91 7.75
N LYS A 54 -13.15 8.69 6.90
CA LYS A 54 -12.95 8.34 5.48
C LYS A 54 -12.17 7.04 5.37
N ARG A 55 -11.06 6.88 6.11
CA ARG A 55 -10.25 5.66 6.09
C ARG A 55 -11.03 4.41 6.50
N ILE A 56 -11.88 4.50 7.53
CA ILE A 56 -12.76 3.40 7.94
C ILE A 56 -13.71 3.01 6.80
N ALA A 57 -14.29 3.99 6.09
CA ALA A 57 -15.19 3.74 4.97
C ALA A 57 -14.46 3.04 3.80
N GLU A 58 -13.27 3.50 3.43
CA GLU A 58 -12.43 2.90 2.40
C GLU A 58 -12.07 1.45 2.70
N VAL A 59 -11.61 1.17 3.94
CA VAL A 59 -11.28 -0.20 4.37
C VAL A 59 -12.51 -1.11 4.34
N LYS A 60 -13.70 -0.60 4.67
CA LYS A 60 -14.95 -1.37 4.56
C LYS A 60 -15.25 -1.73 3.10
N ILE A 61 -15.06 -0.82 2.15
CA ILE A 61 -15.26 -1.07 0.72
C ILE A 61 -14.23 -2.11 0.24
N LEU A 62 -12.95 -1.90 0.55
CA LEU A 62 -11.88 -2.83 0.20
C LEU A 62 -12.18 -4.26 0.68
N LYS A 63 -12.56 -4.41 1.95
CA LYS A 63 -12.91 -5.72 2.54
C LYS A 63 -14.20 -6.33 1.99
N ALA A 64 -15.18 -5.51 1.62
CA ALA A 64 -16.47 -5.99 1.12
C ALA A 64 -16.45 -6.36 -0.36
N GLN A 65 -15.61 -5.72 -1.16
CA GLN A 65 -15.60 -5.87 -2.62
C GLN A 65 -14.28 -6.51 -3.12
N GLN A 66 -13.13 -5.95 -2.77
CA GLN A 66 -11.87 -6.36 -3.35
C GLN A 66 -11.33 -7.67 -2.74
N PHE A 67 -11.43 -7.88 -1.44
CA PHE A 67 -10.99 -9.13 -0.81
C PHE A 67 -11.74 -10.35 -1.33
N PRO A 68 -13.09 -10.32 -1.50
CA PRO A 68 -13.80 -11.42 -2.18
C PRO A 68 -13.37 -11.63 -3.63
N GLU A 69 -13.05 -10.57 -4.37
CA GLU A 69 -12.53 -10.66 -5.74
C GLU A 69 -11.16 -11.38 -5.76
N ASP A 70 -10.25 -11.02 -4.87
CA ASP A 70 -8.94 -11.68 -4.73
C ASP A 70 -9.02 -13.14 -4.24
N ALA A 71 -10.06 -13.50 -3.50
CA ALA A 71 -10.30 -14.85 -3.01
C ALA A 71 -11.11 -15.72 -3.99
N GLY A 72 -11.62 -15.13 -5.06
CA GLY A 72 -12.53 -15.77 -6.00
C GLY A 72 -11.83 -16.35 -7.24
N PRO A 73 -12.62 -17.01 -8.10
CA PRO A 73 -12.10 -17.61 -9.35
C PRO A 73 -11.67 -16.57 -10.40
N LEU A 74 -12.05 -15.32 -10.23
CA LEU A 74 -11.69 -14.19 -11.10
C LEU A 74 -10.54 -13.36 -10.52
N ALA A 75 -9.83 -13.85 -9.50
CA ALA A 75 -8.68 -13.17 -8.94
C ALA A 75 -7.62 -12.89 -10.01
N HIS A 76 -7.18 -11.63 -10.07
CA HIS A 76 -6.21 -11.14 -11.04
C HIS A 76 -5.32 -10.09 -10.39
N PRO A 77 -4.11 -9.83 -10.94
CA PRO A 77 -3.24 -8.79 -10.41
C PRO A 77 -3.77 -7.38 -10.68
N VAL A 78 -3.26 -6.39 -9.97
CA VAL A 78 -3.56 -4.95 -10.18
C VAL A 78 -3.22 -4.53 -11.62
N ARG A 79 -2.20 -5.14 -12.22
CA ARG A 79 -1.92 -5.11 -13.65
C ARG A 79 -2.38 -6.42 -14.29
N PRO A 80 -3.63 -6.54 -14.80
CA PRO A 80 -4.10 -7.73 -15.49
C PRO A 80 -3.20 -8.05 -16.68
N ARG A 81 -3.07 -9.34 -17.02
CA ARG A 81 -2.20 -9.77 -18.13
C ARG A 81 -2.99 -10.21 -19.37
N GLU A 82 -4.29 -10.40 -19.21
CA GLU A 82 -5.19 -10.82 -20.26
C GLU A 82 -6.59 -10.24 -20.02
N TYR A 83 -7.38 -10.14 -21.07
CA TYR A 83 -8.79 -9.76 -21.02
C TYR A 83 -9.54 -10.37 -22.19
N ARG A 84 -10.84 -10.54 -22.05
CA ARG A 84 -11.74 -10.96 -23.13
C ARG A 84 -12.46 -9.76 -23.73
N GLU A 85 -12.83 -8.81 -22.92
CA GLU A 85 -13.42 -7.53 -23.30
C GLU A 85 -12.91 -6.40 -22.37
N ILE A 86 -12.97 -5.17 -22.85
CA ILE A 86 -12.38 -4.02 -22.13
C ILE A 86 -13.00 -3.82 -20.75
N ASN A 87 -14.29 -4.10 -20.58
CA ASN A 87 -14.97 -3.99 -19.28
C ASN A 87 -14.33 -4.86 -18.18
N ASN A 88 -13.57 -5.89 -18.54
CA ASN A 88 -12.88 -6.73 -17.55
C ASN A 88 -11.79 -5.99 -16.76
N PHE A 89 -11.35 -4.81 -17.19
CA PHE A 89 -10.37 -4.00 -16.47
C PHE A 89 -10.97 -3.16 -15.33
N TYR A 90 -12.28 -2.91 -15.34
CA TYR A 90 -12.96 -2.05 -14.36
C TYR A 90 -13.38 -2.87 -13.13
N THR A 91 -12.41 -3.18 -12.28
CA THR A 91 -12.55 -4.08 -11.13
C THR A 91 -12.14 -3.42 -9.83
N ALA A 92 -12.64 -3.91 -8.69
CA ALA A 92 -12.21 -3.46 -7.39
C ALA A 92 -10.69 -3.64 -7.17
N THR A 93 -10.09 -4.65 -7.81
CA THR A 93 -8.64 -4.86 -7.76
C THR A 93 -7.87 -3.73 -8.45
N VAL A 94 -8.28 -3.29 -9.63
CA VAL A 94 -7.61 -2.19 -10.36
C VAL A 94 -7.80 -0.85 -9.65
N TYR A 95 -9.00 -0.58 -9.11
CA TYR A 95 -9.37 0.67 -8.46
C TYR A 95 -8.92 0.70 -7.00
N GLU A 96 -9.52 -0.13 -6.15
CA GLU A 96 -9.36 -0.08 -4.70
C GLU A 96 -7.99 -0.63 -4.25
N LYS A 97 -7.61 -1.84 -4.70
CA LYS A 97 -6.28 -2.36 -4.40
C LYS A 97 -5.20 -1.54 -5.08
N GLY A 98 -5.44 -1.03 -6.30
CA GLY A 98 -4.53 -0.10 -6.97
C GLY A 98 -4.27 1.15 -6.13
N SER A 99 -5.28 1.73 -5.50
CA SER A 99 -5.14 2.89 -4.60
C SER A 99 -4.34 2.54 -3.34
N GLU A 100 -4.54 1.36 -2.77
CA GLU A 100 -3.78 0.90 -1.59
C GLU A 100 -2.31 0.64 -1.93
N VAL A 101 -1.99 0.18 -3.15
CA VAL A 101 -0.60 0.05 -3.61
C VAL A 101 0.07 1.41 -3.68
N VAL A 102 -0.61 2.45 -4.16
CA VAL A 102 -0.08 3.82 -4.13
C VAL A 102 0.10 4.31 -2.69
N ARG A 103 -0.85 4.04 -1.80
CA ARG A 103 -0.74 4.37 -0.37
C ARG A 103 0.48 3.71 0.27
N MET A 104 0.76 2.44 -0.05
CA MET A 104 1.95 1.74 0.45
C MET A 104 3.25 2.40 0.01
N ILE A 105 3.35 2.90 -1.23
CA ILE A 105 4.54 3.66 -1.68
C ILE A 105 4.76 4.87 -0.75
N ARG A 106 3.71 5.63 -0.46
CA ARG A 106 3.80 6.77 0.46
C ARG A 106 4.22 6.36 1.87
N THR A 107 3.73 5.22 2.36
CA THR A 107 4.14 4.67 3.67
C THR A 107 5.63 4.30 3.67
N ILE A 108 6.13 3.69 2.60
CA ILE A 108 7.53 3.25 2.47
C ILE A 108 8.52 4.43 2.49
N ILE A 109 8.22 5.50 1.75
CA ILE A 109 9.18 6.61 1.55
C ILE A 109 8.84 7.87 2.34
N GLY A 110 7.68 7.90 2.97
CA GLY A 110 7.17 9.08 3.67
C GLY A 110 6.52 10.13 2.77
N PRO A 111 5.72 11.04 3.35
CA PRO A 111 4.91 11.99 2.59
C PRO A 111 5.72 12.99 1.76
N GLU A 112 6.88 13.43 2.25
CA GLU A 112 7.72 14.42 1.56
C GLU A 112 8.34 13.85 0.27
N LEU A 113 8.93 12.65 0.34
CA LEU A 113 9.51 12.00 -0.84
C LEU A 113 8.42 11.54 -1.79
N PHE A 114 7.27 11.11 -1.27
CA PHE A 114 6.12 10.80 -2.12
C PHE A 114 5.67 12.02 -2.94
N ARG A 115 5.57 13.20 -2.32
CA ARG A 115 5.25 14.45 -3.03
C ARG A 115 6.28 14.76 -4.11
N LYS A 116 7.58 14.67 -3.80
CA LYS A 116 8.65 14.88 -4.79
C LYS A 116 8.57 13.88 -5.94
N GLY A 117 8.24 12.62 -5.65
CA GLY A 117 8.02 11.60 -6.67
C GLY A 117 6.85 11.92 -7.59
N MET A 118 5.73 12.40 -7.03
CA MET A 118 4.59 12.85 -7.84
C MET A 118 4.93 14.06 -8.71
N ASP A 119 5.64 15.06 -8.18
CA ASP A 119 6.08 16.21 -8.96
C ASP A 119 7.01 15.77 -10.10
N LEU A 120 7.94 14.84 -9.84
CA LEU A 120 8.82 14.27 -10.84
C LEU A 120 8.07 13.45 -11.90
N TYR A 121 7.00 12.74 -11.50
CA TYR A 121 6.14 12.00 -12.42
C TYR A 121 5.46 12.95 -13.42
N PHE A 122 4.93 14.06 -12.93
CA PHE A 122 4.33 15.10 -13.78
C PHE A 122 5.37 15.78 -14.68
N GLU A 123 6.54 16.12 -14.14
CA GLU A 123 7.61 16.73 -14.91
C GLU A 123 8.10 15.86 -16.07
N ARG A 124 8.25 14.55 -15.83
CA ARG A 124 8.81 13.62 -16.82
C ARG A 124 7.82 13.18 -17.88
N HIS A 125 6.56 13.03 -17.51
CA HIS A 125 5.58 12.31 -18.32
C HIS A 125 4.39 13.16 -18.77
N ASP A 126 4.40 14.49 -18.54
CA ASP A 126 3.34 15.36 -19.01
C ASP A 126 3.25 15.32 -20.54
N GLY A 127 2.07 14.99 -21.05
CA GLY A 127 1.81 14.81 -22.48
C GLY A 127 2.24 13.45 -23.05
N GLU A 128 2.66 12.51 -22.20
CA GLU A 128 3.13 11.18 -22.59
C GLU A 128 2.16 10.06 -22.19
N ALA A 129 2.41 8.87 -22.75
CA ALA A 129 1.76 7.60 -22.38
C ALA A 129 2.69 6.80 -21.47
N ALA A 130 2.36 6.75 -20.18
CA ALA A 130 3.20 6.15 -19.15
C ALA A 130 2.87 4.69 -18.84
N THR A 131 3.83 4.01 -18.22
CA THR A 131 3.73 2.65 -17.69
C THR A 131 3.84 2.63 -16.17
N ILE A 132 3.49 1.48 -15.57
CA ILE A 132 3.71 1.24 -14.12
C ILE A 132 5.19 1.36 -13.78
N GLU A 133 6.07 0.89 -14.65
CA GLU A 133 7.52 0.98 -14.48
C GLU A 133 7.99 2.45 -14.41
N ASP A 134 7.45 3.31 -15.27
CA ASP A 134 7.74 4.76 -15.25
C ASP A 134 7.28 5.38 -13.92
N PHE A 135 6.09 5.01 -13.46
CA PHE A 135 5.54 5.49 -12.19
C PHE A 135 6.37 5.04 -10.98
N ILE A 136 6.73 3.76 -10.89
CA ILE A 136 7.56 3.24 -9.79
C ILE A 136 8.95 3.88 -9.81
N LYS A 137 9.50 4.09 -11.01
CA LYS A 137 10.85 4.62 -11.19
C LYS A 137 11.03 6.01 -10.58
N VAL A 138 10.04 6.89 -10.65
CA VAL A 138 10.17 8.23 -10.06
C VAL A 138 10.33 8.15 -8.53
N PHE A 139 9.65 7.22 -7.86
CA PHE A 139 9.78 7.03 -6.42
C PHE A 139 11.12 6.38 -6.04
N ALA A 140 11.60 5.44 -6.85
CA ALA A 140 12.95 4.89 -6.69
C ALA A 140 14.01 5.99 -6.82
N ASP A 141 13.88 6.86 -7.83
CA ASP A 141 14.85 7.94 -8.10
C ASP A 141 14.89 8.98 -6.95
N VAL A 142 13.73 9.41 -6.43
CA VAL A 142 13.71 10.42 -5.36
C VAL A 142 14.09 9.88 -3.98
N SER A 143 13.85 8.59 -3.74
CA SER A 143 14.12 7.97 -2.44
C SER A 143 15.46 7.24 -2.36
N GLY A 144 16.05 6.88 -3.51
CA GLY A 144 17.21 5.99 -3.60
C GLY A 144 16.93 4.55 -3.19
N GLN A 145 15.65 4.15 -3.05
CA GLN A 145 15.25 2.81 -2.64
C GLN A 145 15.00 1.89 -3.84
N ASP A 146 15.26 0.60 -3.67
CA ASP A 146 14.91 -0.43 -4.66
C ASP A 146 13.44 -0.84 -4.52
N PHE A 147 12.66 -0.63 -5.55
CA PHE A 147 11.25 -1.02 -5.64
C PHE A 147 11.03 -2.31 -6.45
N SER A 148 12.06 -3.06 -6.81
CA SER A 148 11.93 -4.26 -7.65
C SER A 148 11.04 -5.32 -7.00
N GLN A 149 11.17 -5.56 -5.69
CA GLN A 149 10.28 -6.47 -4.97
C GLN A 149 8.89 -5.87 -4.78
N PHE A 150 8.80 -4.56 -4.53
CA PHE A 150 7.51 -3.88 -4.40
C PHE A 150 6.67 -3.98 -5.68
N ALA A 151 7.30 -3.98 -6.85
CA ALA A 151 6.60 -4.13 -8.14
C ALA A 151 5.76 -5.41 -8.24
N LEU A 152 6.03 -6.43 -7.42
CA LEU A 152 5.21 -7.64 -7.33
C LEU A 152 3.75 -7.34 -6.92
N TRP A 153 3.45 -6.22 -6.26
CA TRP A 153 2.07 -5.82 -5.97
C TRP A 153 1.23 -5.57 -7.22
N TYR A 154 1.87 -5.20 -8.33
CA TYR A 154 1.20 -5.04 -9.61
C TYR A 154 1.08 -6.37 -10.38
N ASP A 155 1.94 -7.36 -10.09
CA ASP A 155 2.07 -8.58 -10.89
C ASP A 155 1.50 -9.83 -10.22
N GLN A 156 1.38 -9.87 -8.89
CA GLN A 156 0.85 -11.01 -8.16
C GLN A 156 -0.58 -10.73 -7.68
N ALA A 157 -1.51 -11.62 -8.03
CA ALA A 157 -2.89 -11.62 -7.55
C ALA A 157 -2.98 -12.19 -6.13
N GLY A 158 -4.10 -11.94 -5.46
CA GLY A 158 -4.39 -12.44 -4.11
C GLY A 158 -3.98 -11.47 -3.02
N THR A 159 -4.55 -11.65 -1.84
CA THR A 159 -4.30 -10.84 -0.65
C THR A 159 -3.29 -11.54 0.25
N PRO A 160 -2.10 -10.97 0.51
CA PRO A 160 -1.14 -11.54 1.45
C PRO A 160 -1.74 -11.60 2.85
N LYS A 161 -1.45 -12.68 3.57
CA LYS A 161 -1.74 -12.84 5.00
C LYS A 161 -0.46 -12.61 5.78
N VAL A 162 -0.53 -11.75 6.79
CA VAL A 162 0.54 -11.56 7.77
C VAL A 162 0.08 -12.11 9.10
N GLU A 163 0.90 -12.97 9.70
CA GLU A 163 0.73 -13.49 11.06
C GLU A 163 1.77 -12.82 11.94
N ALA A 164 1.35 -12.34 13.12
CA ALA A 164 2.22 -11.70 14.08
C ALA A 164 2.14 -12.43 15.42
N ALA A 165 3.31 -12.72 16.01
CA ALA A 165 3.43 -13.22 17.37
C ALA A 165 4.27 -12.25 18.19
N PHE A 166 3.87 -12.04 19.45
CA PHE A 166 4.47 -11.05 20.33
C PHE A 166 5.06 -11.72 21.56
N SER A 167 6.21 -11.24 22.02
CA SER A 167 6.80 -11.67 23.28
C SER A 167 7.46 -10.50 24.02
N TYR A 168 7.43 -10.54 25.34
CA TYR A 168 8.05 -9.54 26.21
C TYR A 168 8.92 -10.21 27.27
N ASP A 169 10.18 -9.77 27.37
CA ASP A 169 11.14 -10.19 28.41
C ASP A 169 11.42 -9.01 29.33
N ALA A 170 10.81 -9.04 30.52
CA ALA A 170 10.95 -7.97 31.51
C ALA A 170 12.37 -7.88 32.08
N ALA A 171 13.13 -8.99 32.13
CA ALA A 171 14.50 -8.98 32.66
C ALA A 171 15.48 -8.33 31.69
N LYS A 172 15.19 -8.38 30.38
CA LYS A 172 15.99 -7.76 29.33
C LYS A 172 15.40 -6.43 28.85
N GLU A 173 14.23 -6.05 29.34
CA GLU A 173 13.47 -4.90 28.85
C GLU A 173 13.31 -4.96 27.31
N THR A 174 12.96 -6.13 26.74
CA THR A 174 12.80 -6.32 25.30
C THR A 174 11.39 -6.73 24.93
N PHE A 175 10.89 -6.17 23.84
CA PHE A 175 9.66 -6.58 23.18
C PHE A 175 9.99 -7.09 21.78
N SER A 176 9.49 -8.27 21.42
CA SER A 176 9.77 -8.88 20.14
C SER A 176 8.49 -9.11 19.36
N ILE A 177 8.56 -8.85 18.05
CA ILE A 177 7.52 -9.15 17.08
C ILE A 177 8.10 -10.14 16.07
N GLU A 178 7.47 -11.32 15.97
CA GLU A 178 7.71 -12.29 14.91
C GLU A 178 6.63 -12.12 13.84
N LEU A 179 7.03 -11.82 12.62
CA LEU A 179 6.14 -11.64 11.47
C LEU A 179 6.35 -12.77 10.47
N ALA A 180 5.27 -13.33 9.96
CA ALA A 180 5.30 -14.30 8.87
C ALA A 180 4.28 -13.91 7.80
N GLN A 181 4.70 -13.88 6.52
CA GLN A 181 3.80 -13.61 5.40
C GLN A 181 3.57 -14.84 4.55
N SER A 182 2.36 -14.96 4.05
CA SER A 182 1.99 -15.98 3.06
C SER A 182 1.06 -15.39 2.01
N LEU A 183 1.15 -15.91 0.78
CA LEU A 183 0.26 -15.56 -0.31
C LEU A 183 -0.18 -16.84 -1.02
N GLY A 184 -1.47 -17.13 -0.98
CA GLY A 184 -2.05 -18.33 -1.57
C GLY A 184 -2.00 -18.34 -3.09
N ALA A 185 -2.08 -19.54 -3.69
CA ALA A 185 -2.22 -19.70 -5.12
C ALA A 185 -3.52 -19.04 -5.62
N THR A 186 -3.46 -18.45 -6.80
CA THR A 186 -4.61 -17.86 -7.50
C THR A 186 -4.68 -18.40 -8.94
N PRO A 187 -5.79 -18.21 -9.66
CA PRO A 187 -5.87 -18.64 -11.06
C PRO A 187 -4.68 -18.13 -11.88
N GLY A 188 -4.03 -19.03 -12.61
CA GLY A 188 -2.84 -18.72 -13.42
C GLY A 188 -1.54 -18.46 -12.65
N GLN A 189 -1.57 -18.45 -11.31
CA GLN A 189 -0.41 -18.14 -10.45
C GLN A 189 -0.33 -19.12 -9.27
N SER A 190 0.16 -20.32 -9.51
CA SER A 190 0.31 -21.39 -8.49
C SER A 190 1.47 -21.15 -7.53
N VAL A 191 2.50 -20.40 -7.94
CA VAL A 191 3.68 -20.09 -7.16
C VAL A 191 3.75 -18.58 -6.94
N LYS A 192 3.96 -18.18 -5.69
CA LYS A 192 4.06 -16.78 -5.27
C LYS A 192 5.42 -16.49 -4.63
N LYS A 193 5.88 -15.26 -4.83
CA LYS A 193 7.08 -14.73 -4.16
C LYS A 193 6.65 -13.91 -2.94
N PRO A 194 7.49 -13.81 -1.90
CA PRO A 194 7.25 -12.89 -0.80
C PRO A 194 7.08 -11.46 -1.30
N MET A 195 6.14 -10.74 -0.69
CA MET A 195 5.87 -9.34 -1.01
C MET A 195 6.72 -8.42 -0.14
N HIS A 196 6.97 -7.18 -0.59
CA HIS A 196 7.40 -6.12 0.30
C HIS A 196 6.15 -5.51 0.94
N ILE A 197 5.92 -5.80 2.24
CA ILE A 197 4.74 -5.33 2.98
C ILE A 197 5.20 -4.28 4.01
N PRO A 198 4.85 -3.00 3.85
CA PRO A 198 5.09 -1.99 4.88
C PRO A 198 4.05 -2.12 5.99
N ILE A 199 4.51 -2.20 7.25
CA ILE A 199 3.66 -2.33 8.44
C ILE A 199 4.01 -1.18 9.39
N THR A 200 3.10 -0.24 9.55
CA THR A 200 3.24 0.82 10.55
C THR A 200 2.94 0.25 11.94
N TYR A 201 3.79 0.55 12.91
CA TYR A 201 3.63 0.09 14.29
C TYR A 201 3.67 1.24 15.28
N GLY A 202 3.11 1.01 16.47
CA GLY A 202 3.22 1.88 17.62
C GLY A 202 3.42 1.06 18.90
N LEU A 203 4.31 1.51 19.78
CA LEU A 203 4.53 0.90 21.09
C LEU A 203 3.91 1.84 22.14
N ILE A 204 2.87 1.39 22.83
CA ILE A 204 2.12 2.22 23.78
C ILE A 204 2.40 1.72 25.19
N GLY A 205 2.80 2.65 26.07
CA GLY A 205 3.06 2.40 27.47
C GLY A 205 1.79 2.24 28.31
N SER A 206 1.94 1.81 29.55
CA SER A 206 0.83 1.67 30.51
C SER A 206 0.17 3.02 30.88
N ASP A 207 0.84 4.12 30.61
CA ASP A 207 0.36 5.50 30.77
C ASP A 207 -0.42 6.03 29.55
N GLY A 208 -0.47 5.23 28.47
CA GLY A 208 -1.11 5.59 27.21
C GLY A 208 -0.23 6.42 26.26
N GLU A 209 1.02 6.70 26.63
CA GLU A 209 1.96 7.44 25.81
C GLU A 209 2.82 6.53 24.94
N ASP A 210 3.37 7.07 23.85
CA ASP A 210 4.24 6.34 22.95
C ASP A 210 5.57 6.01 23.65
N MET A 211 5.97 4.74 23.59
CA MET A 211 7.28 4.28 24.01
C MET A 211 8.26 4.32 22.85
N VAL A 212 9.40 4.97 23.06
CA VAL A 212 10.49 5.01 22.08
C VAL A 212 11.54 3.96 22.48
N PRO A 213 11.82 2.96 21.63
CA PRO A 213 12.86 1.97 21.90
C PRO A 213 14.24 2.63 21.90
N THR A 214 15.15 2.15 22.74
CA THR A 214 16.55 2.60 22.76
C THR A 214 17.34 2.09 21.54
N SER A 215 16.96 0.92 21.01
CA SER A 215 17.47 0.35 19.77
C SER A 215 16.49 -0.67 19.23
N VAL A 216 16.63 -0.96 17.93
CA VAL A 216 15.86 -1.99 17.23
C VAL A 216 16.85 -2.95 16.57
N GLU A 217 16.63 -4.25 16.75
CA GLU A 217 17.44 -5.32 16.18
C GLU A 217 16.59 -6.25 15.32
N GLY A 218 17.17 -6.75 14.23
CA GLY A 218 16.49 -7.61 13.28
C GLY A 218 15.54 -6.84 12.34
N GLY A 219 15.21 -7.48 11.20
CA GLY A 219 14.35 -6.91 10.17
C GLY A 219 14.90 -5.64 9.51
N ASP A 220 14.07 -4.99 8.70
CA ASP A 220 14.30 -3.64 8.13
C ASP A 220 13.24 -2.71 8.73
N VAL A 221 13.65 -1.85 9.68
CA VAL A 221 12.76 -0.91 10.37
C VAL A 221 13.25 0.51 10.15
N ARG A 222 12.39 1.38 9.66
CA ARG A 222 12.69 2.79 9.36
C ARG A 222 11.60 3.67 9.95
N GLY A 223 11.95 4.45 10.97
CA GLY A 223 10.97 5.22 11.72
C GLY A 223 9.95 4.29 12.41
N ASP A 224 8.70 4.48 12.11
CA ASP A 224 7.56 3.69 12.59
C ASP A 224 7.08 2.61 11.60
N VAL A 225 7.88 2.30 10.56
CA VAL A 225 7.54 1.33 9.52
C VAL A 225 8.48 0.14 9.54
N ILE A 226 7.92 -1.05 9.69
CA ILE A 226 8.59 -2.33 9.46
C ILE A 226 8.41 -2.69 7.97
N HIS A 227 9.52 -2.96 7.28
CA HIS A 227 9.51 -3.40 5.89
C HIS A 227 9.68 -4.93 5.84
N LEU A 228 8.56 -5.64 5.80
CA LEU A 228 8.57 -7.11 5.71
C LEU A 228 8.87 -7.54 4.27
N HIS A 229 10.12 -7.98 4.04
CA HIS A 229 10.61 -8.42 2.73
C HIS A 229 10.69 -9.93 2.58
N ARG A 230 10.86 -10.65 3.71
CA ARG A 230 11.11 -12.08 3.76
C ARG A 230 9.84 -12.85 4.12
N PRO A 231 9.81 -14.17 3.91
CA PRO A 231 8.70 -15.01 4.38
C PRO A 231 8.44 -14.88 5.88
N SER A 232 9.50 -14.68 6.67
CA SER A 232 9.39 -14.40 8.11
C SER A 232 10.56 -13.53 8.57
N GLU A 233 10.30 -12.67 9.55
CA GLU A 233 11.29 -11.81 10.20
C GLU A 233 10.95 -11.65 11.68
N THR A 234 11.99 -11.47 12.50
CA THR A 234 11.86 -11.14 13.92
C THR A 234 12.46 -9.77 14.15
N ILE A 235 11.72 -8.90 14.81
CA ILE A 235 12.13 -7.56 15.21
C ILE A 235 12.16 -7.52 16.74
N VAL A 236 13.25 -7.03 17.32
CA VAL A 236 13.43 -6.89 18.77
C VAL A 236 13.60 -5.40 19.12
N PHE A 237 12.72 -4.90 19.92
CA PHE A 237 12.75 -3.53 20.46
C PHE A 237 13.36 -3.56 21.87
N HIS A 238 14.43 -2.82 22.10
CA HIS A 238 15.13 -2.72 23.37
C HIS A 238 14.72 -1.49 24.18
N GLY A 239 14.85 -1.56 25.51
CA GLY A 239 14.50 -0.47 26.41
C GLY A 239 13.00 -0.33 26.66
N ILE A 240 12.25 -1.40 26.45
CA ILE A 240 10.81 -1.43 26.67
C ILE A 240 10.54 -1.85 28.12
N LYS A 241 10.17 -0.90 28.98
CA LYS A 241 10.04 -1.06 30.43
C LYS A 241 8.71 -1.64 30.89
N ALA A 242 7.75 -1.76 30.03
CA ALA A 242 6.42 -2.31 30.31
C ALA A 242 5.91 -3.12 29.13
N VAL A 243 4.95 -4.02 29.37
CA VAL A 243 4.25 -4.72 28.28
C VAL A 243 3.52 -3.67 27.44
N SER A 244 3.84 -3.63 26.15
CA SER A 244 3.12 -2.81 25.19
C SER A 244 1.85 -3.51 24.73
N TYR A 245 0.73 -2.81 24.71
CA TYR A 245 -0.44 -3.24 23.95
C TYR A 245 -0.27 -2.70 22.52
N THR A 246 0.34 -3.54 21.67
CA THR A 246 0.54 -3.17 20.27
C THR A 246 -0.74 -3.44 19.50
N HIS A 247 -1.31 -2.42 18.89
CA HIS A 247 -2.30 -2.57 17.84
C HIS A 247 -1.60 -2.44 16.50
N LEU A 248 -1.63 -3.52 15.71
CA LEU A 248 -1.20 -3.54 14.32
C LEU A 248 -2.36 -3.15 13.41
#